data_386e867a3d944ba01c71cd09055d2f0e
#
_entry.id   386e867a3d944ba01c71cd09055d2f0e
#
_cell.length_a   1.000
_cell.length_b   1.000
_cell.length_c   1.000
_cell.angle_alpha   90.00
_cell.angle_beta   90.00
_cell.angle_gamma   90.00
#
_symmetry.space_group_name_H-M   'P 1'
#
loop_
_entity.id
_entity.type
_entity.pdbx_description
1 polymer ?
#
loop_
_entity_poly.entity_id
_entity_poly.type
_entity_poly.pdbx_seq_one_letter_code
_entity_poly.pdbx_strand_id
1 'polypeptide(L)'
;MSGIPDFSDNELWIIKSTLVERYGAPREVQLAESEMRLDRGKTELVTCPTAYWEADNCHFVVLKTGDNRYRCQFFYRIHQMYGTGVEEYDDLTECVVSLLQVQADHHAAENTESNSH
;
A
#
# COMPACT_ATOMS: atom_id res chain seq x y z
N MET A 1 -8.16 -8.13 -24.11
CA MET A 1 -8.02 -8.02 -22.72
C MET A 1 -6.62 -7.62 -22.33
N SER A 2 -6.52 -6.58 -21.74
CA SER A 2 -5.24 -6.12 -21.30
C SER A 2 -5.19 -6.26 -19.81
N GLY A 3 -4.51 -7.21 -19.33
CA GLY A 3 -4.29 -7.29 -17.93
C GLY A 3 -3.23 -6.31 -17.50
N ILE A 4 -3.30 -5.89 -16.26
CA ILE A 4 -2.21 -5.17 -15.68
C ILE A 4 -1.14 -6.22 -15.37
N PRO A 5 0.12 -6.01 -15.80
CA PRO A 5 1.15 -7.01 -15.54
C PRO A 5 1.43 -7.14 -14.05
N ASP A 6 1.82 -8.33 -13.62
CA ASP A 6 2.20 -8.57 -12.23
C ASP A 6 3.39 -7.71 -11.83
N PHE A 7 3.61 -7.60 -10.51
CA PHE A 7 4.80 -6.92 -10.02
C PHE A 7 6.04 -7.60 -10.59
N SER A 8 6.94 -6.81 -11.14
CA SER A 8 8.22 -7.31 -11.63
C SER A 8 9.15 -7.61 -10.46
N ASP A 9 10.23 -8.33 -10.73
CA ASP A 9 11.24 -8.59 -9.70
C ASP A 9 11.81 -7.29 -9.14
N ASN A 10 12.00 -6.29 -10.00
CA ASN A 10 12.49 -5.00 -9.57
C ASN A 10 11.50 -4.30 -8.65
N GLU A 11 10.22 -4.36 -8.98
CA GLU A 11 9.18 -3.77 -8.14
C GLU A 11 9.12 -4.44 -6.77
N LEU A 12 9.20 -5.76 -6.75
CA LEU A 12 9.21 -6.50 -5.48
C LEU A 12 10.46 -6.16 -4.67
N TRP A 13 11.60 -5.98 -5.34
CA TRP A 13 12.83 -5.58 -4.66
C TRP A 13 12.67 -4.20 -4.02
N ILE A 14 12.03 -3.26 -4.72
CA ILE A 14 11.78 -1.92 -4.19
C ILE A 14 10.94 -2.01 -2.91
N ILE A 15 9.85 -2.77 -2.97
CA ILE A 15 8.98 -2.91 -1.80
C ILE A 15 9.76 -3.53 -0.63
N LYS A 16 10.40 -4.66 -0.88
CA LYS A 16 11.08 -5.40 0.18
C LYS A 16 12.25 -4.63 0.78
N SER A 17 13.06 -3.96 -0.07
CA SER A 17 14.20 -3.19 0.44
C SER A 17 13.75 -1.98 1.24
N THR A 18 12.65 -1.34 0.84
CA THR A 18 12.11 -0.21 1.58
C THR A 18 11.63 -0.67 2.96
N LEU A 19 11.03 -1.85 3.04
CA LEU A 19 10.58 -2.40 4.32
C LEU A 19 11.77 -2.75 5.23
N VAL A 20 12.86 -3.25 4.66
CA VAL A 20 14.06 -3.52 5.44
C VAL A 20 14.62 -2.22 6.02
N GLU A 21 14.66 -1.16 5.25
CA GLU A 21 15.11 0.14 5.75
C GLU A 21 14.21 0.65 6.87
N ARG A 22 12.92 0.49 6.71
CA ARG A 22 11.95 1.01 7.69
C ARG A 22 11.97 0.23 8.99
N TYR A 23 12.01 -1.10 8.92
CA TYR A 23 11.85 -1.94 10.11
C TYR A 23 13.14 -2.56 10.60
N GLY A 24 14.22 -2.41 9.86
CA GLY A 24 15.51 -2.98 10.23
C GLY A 24 15.60 -4.48 9.99
N ALA A 25 14.58 -5.10 9.41
CA ALA A 25 14.53 -6.52 9.13
C ALA A 25 13.56 -6.80 8.00
N PRO A 26 13.74 -7.91 7.27
CA PRO A 26 12.80 -8.27 6.20
C PRO A 26 11.41 -8.52 6.74
N ARG A 27 10.40 -8.12 5.97
CA ARG A 27 9.01 -8.43 6.24
C ARG A 27 8.48 -9.30 5.11
N GLU A 28 7.64 -10.24 5.45
CA GLU A 28 7.02 -11.09 4.45
C GLU A 28 6.01 -10.28 3.65
N VAL A 29 6.14 -10.30 2.32
CA VAL A 29 5.21 -9.65 1.42
C VAL A 29 4.44 -10.71 0.68
N GLN A 30 3.13 -10.69 0.84
CA GLN A 30 2.24 -11.64 0.17
C GLN A 30 1.70 -11.00 -1.09
N LEU A 31 1.62 -11.80 -2.15
CA LEU A 31 1.10 -11.32 -3.42
C LEU A 31 -0.30 -11.90 -3.63
N ALA A 32 -1.18 -11.04 -4.10
CA ALA A 32 -2.57 -11.42 -4.35
C ALA A 32 -3.09 -10.60 -5.52
N GLU A 33 -4.37 -10.74 -5.79
CA GLU A 33 -5.04 -9.95 -6.82
C GLU A 33 -6.28 -9.35 -6.21
N SER A 34 -6.58 -8.11 -6.59
CA SER A 34 -7.76 -7.41 -6.11
C SER A 34 -8.53 -6.86 -7.28
N GLU A 35 -9.83 -6.93 -7.20
CA GLU A 35 -10.68 -6.33 -8.23
C GLU A 35 -11.03 -4.92 -7.83
N MET A 36 -10.75 -3.97 -8.71
CA MET A 36 -10.92 -2.55 -8.41
C MET A 36 -11.67 -1.86 -9.54
N ARG A 37 -12.52 -0.92 -9.17
CA ARG A 37 -13.13 -0.03 -10.15
C ARG A 37 -12.25 1.21 -10.23
N LEU A 38 -11.41 1.27 -11.26
CA LEU A 38 -10.45 2.34 -11.41
C LEU A 38 -11.04 3.61 -12.02
N ASP A 39 -12.12 3.46 -12.79
CA ASP A 39 -12.78 4.58 -13.44
C ASP A 39 -14.17 4.74 -12.81
N ARG A 40 -14.41 5.87 -12.16
CA ARG A 40 -15.67 6.13 -11.49
C ARG A 40 -16.86 6.21 -12.45
N GLY A 41 -16.60 6.52 -13.71
CA GLY A 41 -17.62 6.58 -14.73
C GLY A 41 -18.03 5.23 -15.28
N LYS A 42 -17.35 4.18 -14.87
CA LYS A 42 -17.61 2.82 -15.37
C LYS A 42 -17.87 1.89 -14.22
N THR A 43 -18.64 0.83 -14.50
CA THR A 43 -18.92 -0.21 -13.51
C THR A 43 -17.95 -1.38 -13.65
N GLU A 44 -17.08 -1.34 -14.65
CA GLU A 44 -16.15 -2.41 -14.93
C GLU A 44 -15.10 -2.55 -13.82
N LEU A 45 -14.84 -3.79 -13.41
CA LEU A 45 -13.80 -4.08 -12.43
C LEU A 45 -12.54 -4.53 -13.15
N VAL A 46 -11.40 -4.08 -12.67
CA VAL A 46 -10.10 -4.43 -13.20
C VAL A 46 -9.34 -5.20 -12.15
N THR A 47 -8.73 -6.32 -12.55
CA THR A 47 -7.91 -7.11 -11.64
C THR A 47 -6.54 -6.48 -11.50
N CYS A 48 -6.17 -6.11 -10.30
CA CYS A 48 -4.91 -5.44 -10.03
C CYS A 48 -4.00 -6.34 -9.17
N PRO A 49 -2.73 -6.49 -9.57
CA PRO A 49 -1.76 -7.13 -8.69
C PRO A 49 -1.67 -6.37 -7.37
N THR A 50 -1.59 -7.11 -6.29
CA THR A 50 -1.63 -6.54 -4.94
C THR A 50 -0.49 -7.10 -4.12
N ALA A 51 0.24 -6.22 -3.44
CA ALA A 51 1.26 -6.60 -2.46
C ALA A 51 0.72 -6.25 -1.09
N TYR A 52 0.84 -7.19 -0.16
CA TYR A 52 0.28 -7.06 1.17
C TYR A 52 1.33 -7.44 2.20
N TRP A 53 1.42 -6.66 3.27
CA TRP A 53 2.25 -7.02 4.42
C TRP A 53 1.62 -6.48 5.68
N GLU A 54 2.08 -7.01 6.81
CA GLU A 54 1.59 -6.61 8.13
C GLU A 54 2.76 -6.21 9.00
N ALA A 55 2.60 -5.13 9.76
CA ALA A 55 3.59 -4.66 10.72
C ALA A 55 2.91 -3.76 11.74
N ASP A 56 3.32 -3.85 13.00
CA ASP A 56 2.83 -2.98 14.08
C ASP A 56 1.30 -3.02 14.21
N ASN A 57 0.71 -4.20 14.05
CA ASN A 57 -0.74 -4.42 14.07
C ASN A 57 -1.46 -3.66 12.97
N CYS A 58 -0.76 -3.28 11.94
CA CYS A 58 -1.30 -2.55 10.81
C CYS A 58 -1.12 -3.37 9.54
N HIS A 59 -2.11 -3.32 8.68
CA HIS A 59 -2.10 -4.03 7.40
C HIS A 59 -1.86 -3.01 6.29
N PHE A 60 -0.96 -3.34 5.38
CA PHE A 60 -0.58 -2.45 4.28
C PHE A 60 -0.86 -3.13 2.96
N VAL A 61 -1.42 -2.39 2.01
CA VAL A 61 -1.64 -2.90 0.66
C VAL A 61 -1.15 -1.89 -0.36
N VAL A 62 -0.48 -2.39 -1.39
CA VAL A 62 -0.06 -1.62 -2.54
C VAL A 62 -0.65 -2.32 -3.75
N LEU A 63 -1.41 -1.57 -4.56
CA LEU A 63 -2.04 -2.12 -5.75
C LEU A 63 -1.36 -1.52 -6.98
N LYS A 64 -1.04 -2.37 -7.94
CA LYS A 64 -0.52 -1.92 -9.22
C LYS A 64 -1.70 -1.72 -10.17
N THR A 65 -1.94 -0.46 -10.52
CA THR A 65 -3.13 -0.11 -11.30
C THR A 65 -2.82 0.11 -12.78
N GLY A 66 -1.56 0.00 -13.15
CA GLY A 66 -1.11 0.14 -14.53
C GLY A 66 0.40 0.15 -14.57
N ASP A 67 0.97 0.40 -15.77
CA ASP A 67 2.41 0.57 -15.90
C ASP A 67 2.83 1.79 -15.11
N ASN A 68 3.71 1.60 -14.12
CA ASN A 68 4.21 2.68 -13.27
C ASN A 68 3.07 3.44 -12.60
N ARG A 69 1.99 2.74 -12.25
CA ARG A 69 0.88 3.36 -11.53
C ARG A 69 0.51 2.51 -10.35
N TYR A 70 0.39 3.13 -9.18
CA TYR A 70 0.20 2.41 -7.92
C TYR A 70 -0.74 3.16 -7.01
N ARG A 71 -1.55 2.41 -6.25
CA ARG A 71 -2.37 2.94 -5.18
C ARG A 71 -2.02 2.21 -3.90
N CYS A 72 -2.17 2.86 -2.76
CA CYS A 72 -1.81 2.24 -1.50
C CYS A 72 -2.76 2.68 -0.39
N GLN A 73 -2.90 1.78 0.58
CA GLN A 73 -3.74 2.01 1.75
C GLN A 73 -3.18 1.23 2.92
N PHE A 74 -3.51 1.66 4.13
CA PHE A 74 -3.25 0.87 5.32
C PHE A 74 -4.52 0.84 6.17
N PHE A 75 -4.64 -0.19 7.02
CA PHE A 75 -5.79 -0.30 7.89
C PHE A 75 -5.43 -1.12 9.12
N TYR A 76 -6.08 -0.78 10.22
CA TYR A 76 -5.96 -1.55 11.46
C TYR A 76 -7.12 -2.53 11.56
N ARG A 77 -8.27 -2.13 11.06
CA ARG A 77 -9.46 -2.96 10.98
C ARG A 77 -10.08 -2.80 9.61
N ILE A 78 -10.82 -3.82 9.18
CA ILE A 78 -11.39 -3.86 7.84
C ILE A 78 -12.17 -2.59 7.48
N HIS A 79 -12.85 -2.00 8.46
CA HIS A 79 -13.70 -0.83 8.21
C HIS A 79 -12.97 0.50 8.36
N GLN A 80 -11.68 0.48 8.68
CA GLN A 80 -10.92 1.70 8.92
C GLN A 80 -9.72 1.74 7.99
N MET A 81 -9.98 2.06 6.73
CA MET A 81 -8.93 2.15 5.73
C MET A 81 -8.48 3.59 5.57
N TYR A 82 -7.19 3.78 5.51
CA TYR A 82 -6.57 5.08 5.41
C TYR A 82 -5.66 5.12 4.19
N GLY A 83 -5.62 6.27 3.53
CA GLY A 83 -4.72 6.50 2.41
C GLY A 83 -3.75 7.61 2.73
N THR A 84 -2.90 7.92 1.76
CA THR A 84 -1.90 8.99 1.89
C THR A 84 -2.44 10.35 1.47
N GLY A 85 -3.66 10.40 0.97
CA GLY A 85 -4.20 11.62 0.37
C GLY A 85 -3.89 11.75 -1.11
N VAL A 86 -3.01 10.90 -1.62
CA VAL A 86 -2.70 10.86 -3.05
C VAL A 86 -3.42 9.66 -3.65
N GLU A 87 -4.22 9.91 -4.68
CA GLU A 87 -5.04 8.86 -5.26
C GLU A 87 -4.19 7.82 -5.98
N GLU A 88 -3.17 8.26 -6.72
CA GLU A 88 -2.36 7.34 -7.49
C GLU A 88 -0.94 7.88 -7.62
N TYR A 89 0.04 6.98 -7.53
CA TYR A 89 1.46 7.31 -7.66
C TYR A 89 1.99 6.78 -8.98
N ASP A 90 2.98 7.48 -9.53
CA ASP A 90 3.70 7.01 -10.71
C ASP A 90 5.12 6.53 -10.37
N ASP A 91 5.43 6.43 -9.09
CA ASP A 91 6.73 5.97 -8.61
C ASP A 91 6.48 5.05 -7.42
N LEU A 92 6.91 3.81 -7.54
CA LEU A 92 6.65 2.81 -6.49
C LEU A 92 7.40 3.13 -5.19
N THR A 93 8.62 3.61 -5.30
CA THR A 93 9.39 3.98 -4.10
C THR A 93 8.66 5.07 -3.34
N GLU A 94 8.22 6.11 -4.03
CA GLU A 94 7.47 7.20 -3.41
C GLU A 94 6.17 6.68 -2.80
N CYS A 95 5.49 5.77 -3.49
CA CYS A 95 4.26 5.19 -3.00
C CYS A 95 4.47 4.48 -1.66
N VAL A 96 5.47 3.61 -1.59
CA VAL A 96 5.73 2.82 -0.39
C VAL A 96 6.24 3.72 0.74
N VAL A 97 7.17 4.61 0.45
CA VAL A 97 7.72 5.52 1.47
C VAL A 97 6.61 6.41 2.04
N SER A 98 5.76 6.97 1.17
CA SER A 98 4.66 7.81 1.62
C SER A 98 3.67 7.04 2.49
N LEU A 99 3.37 5.81 2.09
CA LEU A 99 2.45 4.96 2.86
C LEU A 99 2.99 4.71 4.26
N LEU A 100 4.27 4.35 4.37
CA LEU A 100 4.88 4.09 5.66
C LEU A 100 4.96 5.35 6.51
N GLN A 101 5.24 6.50 5.90
CA GLN A 101 5.33 7.77 6.61
C GLN A 101 3.98 8.19 7.17
N VAL A 102 2.93 8.10 6.37
CA VAL A 102 1.59 8.47 6.82
C VAL A 102 1.12 7.55 7.94
N GLN A 103 1.42 6.25 7.84
CA GLN A 103 1.08 5.31 8.89
C GLN A 103 1.83 5.63 10.19
N ALA A 104 3.11 5.98 10.08
CA ALA A 104 3.90 6.34 11.26
C ALA A 104 3.33 7.60 11.93
N ASP A 105 2.94 8.59 11.15
CA ASP A 105 2.34 9.81 11.68
C ASP A 105 0.99 9.52 12.34
N HIS A 106 0.19 8.65 11.74
CA HIS A 106 -1.10 8.26 12.30
C HIS A 106 -0.92 7.54 13.63
N HIS A 107 0.05 6.64 13.70
CA HIS A 107 0.34 5.89 14.90
C HIS A 107 0.81 6.81 16.02
N ALA A 108 1.67 7.77 15.72
CA ALA A 108 2.16 8.75 16.68
C ALA A 108 1.03 9.62 17.21
N ALA A 109 0.12 10.05 16.33
CA ALA A 109 -1.02 10.87 16.73
C ALA A 109 -1.94 10.09 17.69
N GLU A 110 -2.21 8.82 17.38
CA GLU A 110 -3.04 7.99 18.25
C GLU A 110 -2.39 7.78 19.61
N ASN A 111 -1.09 7.52 19.63
CA ASN A 111 -0.38 7.36 20.90
C ASN A 111 -0.40 8.64 21.74
N THR A 112 -0.26 9.78 21.08
CA THR A 112 -0.32 11.07 21.78
C THR A 112 -1.71 11.28 22.38
N GLU A 113 -2.76 10.96 21.66
CA GLU A 113 -4.12 11.07 22.17
C GLU A 113 -4.34 10.13 23.35
N SER A 114 -3.84 8.92 23.25
CA SER A 114 -3.96 7.95 24.33
C SER A 114 -3.26 8.43 25.60
N ASN A 115 -2.14 9.12 25.44
CA ASN A 115 -1.35 9.60 26.58
C ASN A 115 -1.91 10.86 27.20
N SER A 116 -2.85 11.53 26.55
CA SER A 116 -3.41 12.77 27.09
C SER A 116 -4.55 12.55 28.05
N HIS A 117 -4.87 11.32 28.33
CA HIS A 117 -5.89 10.96 29.32
C HIS A 117 -5.27 10.55 30.65
#